data_a541afed05f9c09c34c2318fdba5ec47
#
_entry.id   a541afed05f9c09c34c2318fdba5ec47
#
_cell.length_a   1.000
_cell.length_b   1.000
_cell.length_c   1.000
_cell.angle_alpha   90.00
_cell.angle_beta   90.00
_cell.angle_gamma   90.00
#
_symmetry.space_group_name_H-M   'P 1'
#
loop_
_entity.id
_entity.type
_entity.pdbx_description
1 polymer ?
#
loop_
_entity_poly.entity_id
_entity_poly.type
_entity_poly.pdbx_seq_one_letter_code
_entity_poly.pdbx_strand_id
1 'polypeptide(L)'
;MTASASANPAQIFVRLEAPFTDQKPGTSGLRKSSRQFEQPHYLESFVEAVFRTLPGVQGGTLVLGGDGRYGNLRAINVILRMAAAHGLSKVIITTGGILSTPAASNLIRKRKAIGGIILSASHNPGGPDGDFGVKVNGANGGPTPG
;
A
#
# COMPACT_ATOMS: atom_id res chain seq x y z
N MET A 1 10.65 -9.70 30.75
CA MET A 1 10.19 -8.30 30.69
C MET A 1 9.21 -8.19 29.56
N THR A 2 7.95 -8.11 29.84
CA THR A 2 6.95 -7.71 28.86
C THR A 2 7.02 -6.20 28.74
N ALA A 3 7.58 -5.70 27.65
CA ALA A 3 7.40 -4.32 27.29
C ALA A 3 5.91 -4.12 27.02
N SER A 4 5.19 -3.42 27.88
CA SER A 4 3.87 -2.91 27.54
C SER A 4 4.06 -2.07 26.28
N ALA A 5 3.33 -2.41 25.20
CA ALA A 5 3.26 -1.54 24.05
C ALA A 5 2.60 -0.24 24.52
N SER A 6 3.41 0.71 24.97
CA SER A 6 2.95 2.07 25.18
C SER A 6 2.47 2.55 23.82
N ALA A 7 1.21 2.93 23.71
CA ALA A 7 0.69 3.53 22.50
C ALA A 7 1.65 4.66 22.10
N ASN A 8 2.25 4.56 20.90
CA ASN A 8 3.11 5.61 20.39
C ASN A 8 2.28 6.89 20.34
N PRO A 9 2.61 7.95 21.11
CA PRO A 9 1.81 9.16 21.17
C PRO A 9 1.63 9.87 19.83
N ALA A 10 2.41 9.48 18.82
CA ALA A 10 2.29 9.98 17.46
C ALA A 10 1.27 9.20 16.59
N GLN A 11 0.67 8.14 17.10
CA GLN A 11 -0.36 7.39 16.34
C GLN A 11 -1.70 8.12 16.40
N ILE A 12 -2.29 8.35 15.24
CA ILE A 12 -3.62 8.90 15.09
C ILE A 12 -4.53 7.80 14.58
N PHE A 13 -5.60 7.52 15.31
CA PHE A 13 -6.61 6.56 14.92
C PHE A 13 -7.82 7.29 14.34
N VAL A 14 -8.24 6.88 13.16
CA VAL A 14 -9.47 7.38 12.53
C VAL A 14 -10.46 6.21 12.48
N ARG A 15 -11.63 6.42 13.06
CA ARG A 15 -12.73 5.47 12.97
C ARG A 15 -13.65 5.90 11.84
N LEU A 16 -13.92 4.97 10.93
CA LEU A 16 -14.92 5.18 9.88
C LEU A 16 -16.33 4.98 10.45
N GLU A 17 -17.28 5.80 10.02
CA GLU A 17 -18.69 5.63 10.37
C GLU A 17 -19.29 4.36 9.74
N ALA A 18 -18.87 4.06 8.51
CA ALA A 18 -19.24 2.85 7.78
C ALA A 18 -18.08 2.35 6.91
N PRO A 19 -17.97 1.03 6.69
CA PRO A 19 -16.94 0.49 5.81
C PRO A 19 -17.28 0.79 4.34
N PHE A 20 -16.25 0.91 3.51
CA PHE A 20 -16.42 0.92 2.06
C PHE A 20 -16.78 -0.49 1.58
N THR A 21 -17.85 -0.62 0.81
CA THR A 21 -18.37 -1.92 0.37
C THR A 21 -17.86 -2.35 -1.00
N ASP A 22 -17.17 -1.47 -1.71
CA ASP A 22 -16.71 -1.64 -3.09
C ASP A 22 -15.22 -1.97 -3.21
N GLN A 23 -14.51 -2.06 -2.09
CA GLN A 23 -13.08 -2.39 -2.05
C GLN A 23 -12.84 -3.91 -2.18
N LYS A 24 -13.17 -4.44 -3.35
CA LYS A 24 -12.97 -5.86 -3.70
C LYS A 24 -11.85 -5.95 -4.72
N PRO A 25 -10.60 -6.27 -4.30
CA PRO A 25 -9.50 -6.41 -5.22
C PRO A 25 -9.66 -7.68 -6.07
N GLY A 26 -9.26 -7.57 -7.34
CA GLY A 26 -9.03 -8.72 -8.19
C GLY A 26 -7.56 -9.14 -8.18
N THR A 27 -7.19 -10.07 -9.08
CA THR A 27 -5.79 -10.52 -9.25
C THR A 27 -4.82 -9.39 -9.61
N SER A 28 -5.33 -8.31 -10.19
CA SER A 28 -4.57 -7.10 -10.53
C SER A 28 -4.66 -5.99 -9.48
N GLY A 29 -5.14 -6.31 -8.28
CA GLY A 29 -5.33 -5.37 -7.19
C GLY A 29 -6.65 -4.61 -7.25
N LEU A 30 -6.78 -3.59 -6.42
CA LEU A 30 -7.93 -2.70 -6.40
C LEU A 30 -7.75 -1.58 -7.42
N ARG A 31 -8.60 -1.53 -8.43
CA ARG A 31 -8.61 -0.48 -9.46
C ARG A 31 -9.93 0.26 -9.45
N LYS A 32 -9.88 1.58 -9.32
CA LYS A 32 -11.02 2.49 -9.32
C LYS A 32 -10.62 3.81 -9.98
N SER A 33 -11.59 4.69 -10.21
CA SER A 33 -11.28 6.03 -10.68
C SER A 33 -10.42 6.80 -9.69
N SER A 34 -9.60 7.72 -10.19
CA SER A 34 -8.80 8.61 -9.34
C SER A 34 -9.67 9.36 -8.33
N ARG A 35 -10.84 9.83 -8.77
CA ARG A 35 -11.81 10.54 -7.90
C ARG A 35 -12.30 9.67 -6.74
N GLN A 36 -12.46 8.36 -6.96
CA GLN A 36 -12.88 7.45 -5.91
C GLN A 36 -11.79 7.28 -4.85
N PHE A 37 -10.53 7.16 -5.28
CA PHE A 37 -9.39 7.12 -4.36
C PHE A 37 -9.13 8.45 -3.62
N GLU A 38 -9.65 9.56 -4.13
CA GLU A 38 -9.57 10.87 -3.47
C GLU A 38 -10.62 11.06 -2.37
N GLN A 39 -11.62 10.19 -2.26
CA GLN A 39 -12.56 10.22 -1.17
C GLN A 39 -11.84 10.12 0.18
N PRO A 40 -12.30 10.85 1.21
CA PRO A 40 -11.70 10.79 2.54
C PRO A 40 -11.58 9.34 3.03
N HIS A 41 -10.37 8.96 3.41
CA HIS A 41 -10.04 7.65 3.99
C HIS A 41 -10.27 6.42 3.08
N TYR A 42 -10.54 6.61 1.78
CA TYR A 42 -10.75 5.48 0.88
C TYR A 42 -9.48 4.64 0.71
N LEU A 43 -8.37 5.28 0.38
CA LEU A 43 -7.08 4.61 0.26
C LEU A 43 -6.63 4.03 1.61
N GLU A 44 -6.75 4.80 2.68
CA GLU A 44 -6.35 4.41 4.03
C GLU A 44 -7.10 3.16 4.50
N SER A 45 -8.39 3.05 4.21
CA SER A 45 -9.19 1.88 4.55
C SER A 45 -8.66 0.61 3.88
N PHE A 46 -8.30 0.69 2.60
CA PHE A 46 -7.73 -0.45 1.88
C PHE A 46 -6.34 -0.83 2.40
N VAL A 47 -5.47 0.15 2.61
CA VAL A 47 -4.11 -0.07 3.13
C VAL A 47 -4.14 -0.63 4.55
N GLU A 48 -5.07 -0.20 5.39
CA GLU A 48 -5.29 -0.76 6.73
C GLU A 48 -5.61 -2.25 6.66
N ALA A 49 -6.52 -2.65 5.77
CA ALA A 49 -6.85 -4.06 5.56
C ALA A 49 -5.62 -4.86 5.10
N VAL A 50 -4.81 -4.30 4.20
CA VAL A 50 -3.57 -4.92 3.73
C VAL A 50 -2.60 -5.15 4.90
N PHE A 51 -2.34 -4.14 5.72
CA PHE A 51 -1.40 -4.26 6.84
C PHE A 51 -1.91 -5.17 7.96
N ARG A 52 -3.22 -5.32 8.12
CA ARG A 52 -3.79 -6.29 9.07
C ARG A 52 -3.68 -7.73 8.59
N THR A 53 -3.62 -7.95 7.30
CA THR A 53 -3.62 -9.31 6.72
C THR A 53 -2.25 -9.77 6.25
N LEU A 54 -1.34 -8.85 5.94
CA LEU A 54 -0.01 -9.19 5.45
C LEU A 54 0.87 -9.71 6.61
N PRO A 55 1.44 -10.94 6.49
CA PRO A 55 2.30 -11.48 7.55
C PRO A 55 3.59 -10.69 7.71
N GLY A 56 4.04 -10.51 8.96
CA GLY A 56 5.38 -9.95 9.26
C GLY A 56 5.46 -8.43 9.23
N VAL A 57 4.36 -7.71 9.29
CA VAL A 57 4.33 -6.23 9.24
C VAL A 57 5.15 -5.63 10.38
N GLN A 58 4.97 -6.08 11.62
CA GLN A 58 5.74 -5.59 12.75
C GLN A 58 7.23 -5.89 12.57
N GLY A 59 8.05 -4.86 12.47
CA GLY A 59 9.49 -4.98 12.25
C GLY A 59 9.91 -5.37 10.83
N GLY A 60 8.96 -5.54 9.92
CA GLY A 60 9.22 -5.98 8.56
C GLY A 60 9.73 -4.89 7.61
N THR A 61 10.03 -5.32 6.39
CA THR A 61 10.43 -4.45 5.27
C THR A 61 9.38 -4.53 4.17
N LEU A 62 8.95 -3.39 3.67
CA LEU A 62 7.98 -3.26 2.57
C LEU A 62 8.64 -2.63 1.35
N VAL A 63 8.31 -3.10 0.15
CA VAL A 63 8.65 -2.44 -1.11
C VAL A 63 7.45 -1.60 -1.56
N LEU A 64 7.69 -0.36 -1.96
CA LEU A 64 6.64 0.59 -2.34
C LEU A 64 7.04 1.40 -3.57
N GLY A 65 6.16 1.51 -4.52
CA GLY A 65 6.32 2.34 -5.70
C GLY A 65 5.18 2.15 -6.68
N GLY A 66 5.27 2.80 -7.83
CA GLY A 66 4.24 2.73 -8.84
C GLY A 66 4.67 3.26 -10.21
N ASP A 67 3.72 3.45 -11.11
CA ASP A 67 3.99 3.91 -12.47
C ASP A 67 4.06 5.45 -12.62
N GLY A 68 3.93 6.19 -11.51
CA GLY A 68 4.06 7.64 -11.50
C GLY A 68 2.82 8.39 -11.96
N ARG A 69 1.69 7.71 -12.11
CA ARG A 69 0.43 8.37 -12.49
C ARG A 69 -0.08 9.37 -11.46
N TYR A 70 -1.08 10.14 -11.85
CA TYR A 70 -1.78 11.04 -10.94
C TYR A 70 -2.17 10.34 -9.64
N GLY A 71 -1.87 10.98 -8.50
CA GLY A 71 -2.11 10.41 -7.18
C GLY A 71 -0.99 9.53 -6.61
N ASN A 72 0.03 9.18 -7.39
CA ASN A 72 1.10 8.28 -6.95
C ASN A 72 1.86 8.81 -5.72
N LEU A 73 2.32 10.04 -5.74
CA LEU A 73 3.07 10.63 -4.61
C LEU A 73 2.19 10.83 -3.38
N ARG A 74 0.93 11.22 -3.55
CA ARG A 74 -0.03 11.32 -2.46
C ARG A 74 -0.22 9.96 -1.80
N ALA A 75 -0.43 8.92 -2.58
CA ALA A 75 -0.61 7.56 -2.08
C ALA A 75 0.64 7.05 -1.35
N ILE A 76 1.84 7.30 -1.89
CA ILE A 76 3.10 6.96 -1.22
C ILE A 76 3.18 7.60 0.16
N ASN A 77 2.87 8.88 0.28
CA ASN A 77 2.90 9.58 1.57
C ASN A 77 1.91 8.98 2.58
N VAL A 78 0.71 8.66 2.15
CA VAL A 78 -0.29 8.00 3.00
C VAL A 78 0.22 6.64 3.47
N ILE A 79 0.71 5.82 2.56
CA ILE A 79 1.18 4.46 2.87
C ILE A 79 2.40 4.49 3.79
N LEU A 80 3.33 5.43 3.61
CA LEU A 80 4.49 5.60 4.49
C LEU A 80 4.09 5.91 5.93
N ARG A 81 3.14 6.81 6.12
CA ARG A 81 2.63 7.17 7.45
C ARG A 81 1.95 5.98 8.11
N MET A 82 1.16 5.23 7.37
CA MET A 82 0.51 4.01 7.86
C MET A 82 1.50 2.90 8.15
N ALA A 83 2.52 2.72 7.30
CA ALA A 83 3.60 1.75 7.52
C ALA A 83 4.33 2.02 8.83
N ALA A 84 4.65 3.28 9.11
CA ALA A 84 5.24 3.69 10.39
C ALA A 84 4.32 3.38 11.57
N ALA A 85 3.02 3.69 11.46
CA ALA A 85 2.05 3.42 12.51
C ALA A 85 1.88 1.92 12.80
N HIS A 86 2.01 1.07 11.78
CA HIS A 86 1.95 -0.39 11.91
C HIS A 86 3.27 -1.05 12.34
N GLY A 87 4.33 -0.26 12.57
CA GLY A 87 5.60 -0.76 13.08
C GLY A 87 6.51 -1.42 12.06
N LEU A 88 6.33 -1.14 10.77
CA LEU A 88 7.32 -1.52 9.76
C LEU A 88 8.66 -0.85 10.07
N SER A 89 9.75 -1.61 9.99
CA SER A 89 11.09 -1.08 10.27
C SER A 89 11.70 -0.36 9.08
N LYS A 90 11.25 -0.71 7.86
CA LYS A 90 11.84 -0.21 6.62
C LYS A 90 10.84 -0.22 5.48
N VAL A 91 10.82 0.85 4.70
CA VAL A 91 10.14 0.91 3.41
C VAL A 91 11.16 1.24 2.33
N ILE A 92 11.25 0.40 1.32
CA ILE A 92 12.13 0.59 0.16
C ILE A 92 11.33 1.25 -0.94
N ILE A 93 11.73 2.47 -1.29
CA ILE A 93 11.13 3.26 -2.38
C ILE A 93 12.22 3.58 -3.39
N THR A 94 11.93 3.39 -4.66
CA THR A 94 12.82 3.79 -5.74
C THR A 94 12.75 5.30 -5.98
N THR A 95 13.76 5.85 -6.65
CA THR A 95 13.85 7.28 -6.96
C THR A 95 12.56 7.77 -7.63
N GLY A 96 11.99 8.85 -7.09
CA GLY A 96 10.73 9.41 -7.56
C GLY A 96 9.49 8.56 -7.32
N GLY A 97 9.62 7.44 -6.60
CA GLY A 97 8.50 6.53 -6.37
C GLY A 97 8.13 5.70 -7.58
N ILE A 98 8.99 5.62 -8.60
CA ILE A 98 8.75 4.89 -9.84
C ILE A 98 9.25 3.46 -9.71
N LEU A 99 8.35 2.50 -9.92
CA LEU A 99 8.66 1.08 -9.80
C LEU A 99 7.73 0.26 -10.69
N SER A 100 8.30 -0.50 -11.61
CA SER A 100 7.53 -1.45 -12.42
C SER A 100 7.17 -2.70 -11.61
N THR A 101 6.11 -3.40 -12.02
CA THR A 101 5.70 -4.64 -11.36
C THR A 101 6.81 -5.71 -11.34
N PRO A 102 7.54 -5.99 -12.44
CA PRO A 102 8.64 -6.95 -12.40
C PRO A 102 9.79 -6.52 -11.48
N ALA A 103 10.12 -5.23 -11.46
CA ALA A 103 11.15 -4.71 -10.57
C ALA A 103 10.73 -4.83 -9.10
N ALA A 104 9.46 -4.57 -8.78
CA ALA A 104 8.92 -4.76 -7.44
C ALA A 104 9.04 -6.22 -7.00
N SER A 105 8.63 -7.17 -7.83
CA SER A 105 8.74 -8.61 -7.55
C SER A 105 10.19 -9.02 -7.26
N ASN A 106 11.13 -8.53 -8.06
CA ASN A 106 12.55 -8.78 -7.85
C ASN A 106 13.07 -8.19 -6.53
N LEU A 107 12.75 -6.93 -6.25
CA LEU A 107 13.16 -6.27 -5.01
C LEU A 107 12.61 -6.96 -3.77
N ILE A 108 11.36 -7.38 -3.77
CA ILE A 108 10.74 -8.12 -2.67
C ILE A 108 11.57 -9.36 -2.33
N ARG A 109 11.89 -10.17 -3.33
CA ARG A 109 12.69 -11.39 -3.14
C ARG A 109 14.14 -11.06 -2.73
N LYS A 110 14.79 -10.15 -3.45
CA LYS A 110 16.19 -9.80 -3.22
C LYS A 110 16.45 -9.16 -1.85
N ARG A 111 15.51 -8.37 -1.37
CA ARG A 111 15.61 -7.66 -0.08
C ARG A 111 14.92 -8.41 1.06
N LYS A 112 14.37 -9.60 0.80
CA LYS A 112 13.62 -10.39 1.78
C LYS A 112 12.52 -9.55 2.45
N ALA A 113 11.82 -8.73 1.67
CA ALA A 113 10.71 -7.95 2.13
C ALA A 113 9.50 -8.86 2.43
N ILE A 114 8.62 -8.41 3.33
CA ILE A 114 7.38 -9.12 3.63
C ILE A 114 6.39 -9.08 2.48
N GLY A 115 6.58 -8.13 1.58
CA GLY A 115 5.76 -7.91 0.41
C GLY A 115 6.00 -6.53 -0.18
N GLY A 116 5.13 -6.14 -1.11
CA GLY A 116 5.19 -4.83 -1.74
C GLY A 116 3.81 -4.31 -2.12
N ILE A 117 3.71 -2.99 -2.18
CA ILE A 117 2.55 -2.27 -2.70
C ILE A 117 2.97 -1.58 -3.98
N ILE A 118 2.27 -1.88 -5.07
CA ILE A 118 2.52 -1.31 -6.40
C ILE A 118 1.32 -0.47 -6.82
N LEU A 119 1.56 0.82 -7.03
CA LEU A 119 0.55 1.81 -7.40
C LEU A 119 0.47 1.89 -8.92
N SER A 120 -0.43 1.12 -9.50
CA SER A 120 -0.59 1.04 -10.95
C SER A 120 -1.99 0.57 -11.33
N ALA A 121 -2.53 1.11 -12.39
CA ALA A 121 -3.71 0.58 -13.08
C ALA A 121 -3.36 0.12 -14.49
N SER A 122 -2.12 -0.33 -14.69
CA SER A 122 -1.61 -0.86 -15.96
C SER A 122 -1.74 0.16 -17.09
N HIS A 123 -2.34 -0.24 -18.23
CA HIS A 123 -2.57 0.63 -19.39
C HIS A 123 -3.83 1.50 -19.30
N ASN A 124 -4.58 1.43 -18.20
CA ASN A 124 -5.73 2.32 -18.00
C ASN A 124 -5.25 3.78 -17.94
N PRO A 125 -6.00 4.74 -18.50
CA PRO A 125 -5.61 6.14 -18.48
C PRO A 125 -5.39 6.66 -17.06
N GLY A 126 -4.33 7.41 -16.86
CA GLY A 126 -4.07 8.15 -15.63
C GLY A 126 -4.72 9.54 -15.67
N GLY A 127 -4.55 10.29 -14.59
CA GLY A 127 -5.05 11.66 -14.46
C GLY A 127 -6.21 11.80 -13.49
N PRO A 128 -6.68 13.05 -13.25
CA PRO A 128 -7.77 13.28 -12.30
C PRO A 128 -9.09 12.62 -12.72
N ASP A 129 -9.30 12.46 -14.02
CA ASP A 129 -10.47 11.78 -14.60
C ASP A 129 -10.15 10.35 -15.08
N GLY A 130 -8.96 9.87 -14.81
CA GLY A 130 -8.52 8.52 -15.13
C GLY A 130 -8.66 7.55 -13.97
N ASP A 131 -7.87 6.48 -14.03
CA ASP A 131 -7.89 5.40 -13.05
C ASP A 131 -6.65 5.40 -12.16
N PHE A 132 -6.82 4.84 -10.98
CA PHE A 132 -5.77 4.55 -10.02
C PHE A 132 -5.88 3.10 -9.56
N GLY A 133 -4.77 2.51 -9.16
CA GLY A 133 -4.77 1.13 -8.69
C GLY A 133 -3.75 0.88 -7.60
N VAL A 134 -4.11 -0.03 -6.70
CA VAL A 134 -3.23 -0.52 -5.63
C VAL A 134 -3.17 -2.03 -5.72
N LYS A 135 -1.99 -2.55 -6.01
CA LYS A 135 -1.70 -3.97 -6.10
C LYS A 135 -0.80 -4.39 -4.96
N VAL A 136 -1.05 -5.55 -4.38
CA VAL A 136 -0.26 -6.11 -3.29
C VAL A 136 0.40 -7.39 -3.75
N ASN A 137 1.72 -7.47 -3.58
CA ASN A 137 2.50 -8.69 -3.78
C ASN A 137 3.03 -9.18 -2.44
N GLY A 138 3.05 -10.50 -2.26
CA GLY A 138 3.55 -11.15 -1.05
C GLY A 138 5.06 -11.32 -1.04
N ALA A 139 5.58 -12.00 -0.02
CA ALA A 139 7.01 -12.24 0.18
C ALA A 139 7.67 -13.04 -0.95
N ASN A 140 6.92 -13.86 -1.68
CA ASN A 140 7.40 -14.57 -2.87
C ASN A 140 7.55 -13.67 -4.11
N GLY A 141 7.15 -12.40 -4.01
CA GLY A 141 7.15 -11.43 -5.11
C GLY A 141 5.95 -11.53 -6.05
N GLY A 142 5.08 -12.51 -5.88
CA GLY A 142 3.85 -12.67 -6.66
C GLY A 142 2.64 -12.00 -6.02
N PRO A 143 1.51 -11.88 -6.78
CA PRO A 143 0.28 -11.32 -6.25
C PRO A 143 -0.21 -12.07 -5.02
N THR A 144 -0.74 -11.34 -4.03
CA THR A 144 -1.44 -11.96 -2.90
C THR A 144 -2.80 -12.47 -3.36
N PRO A 145 -3.33 -13.56 -2.76
CA PRO A 145 -4.72 -13.93 -2.93
C PRO A 145 -5.65 -12.78 -2.54
N GLY A 146 -6.76 -12.63 -3.27
CA GLY A 146 -7.78 -11.62 -2.97
C GLY A 146 -8.57 -11.92 -1.71
#